data_a30d29c69b33f0b9202777b45256e527
#
_entry.id   a30d29c69b33f0b9202777b45256e527
#
_cell.length_a   1.000
_cell.length_b   1.000
_cell.length_c   1.000
_cell.angle_alpha   90.00
_cell.angle_beta   90.00
_cell.angle_gamma   90.00
#
_symmetry.space_group_name_H-M   'P 1'
#
loop_
_entity.id
_entity.type
_entity.pdbx_description
1 polymer ?
#
loop_
_entity_poly.entity_id
_entity_poly.type
_entity_poly.pdbx_seq_one_letter_code
_entity_poly.pdbx_strand_id
1 'polypeptide(L)'
;MRVSYVCIDPGVPVFGAKGASVHVQEVVRALRRAGHEVVVHATRRGDLVPADLADLEVVEAPVRATDPARREREQAGISRRIAHDILAGGTDLVYERYSLFSTALAAVTRSCPARGVLEVNAPLIDEQREHRVLVNERAALHALCAQAGCARLTVCVSDPVRRWVERLAPGARALTVPNGVSLERIVPFPEDPSGVVVAFVGTLKPWHGVEDLMRAAALARAPWSVRVIGEGPQMPALRALADGLGLDVDFRGAVPPEEVPAHLAGAAVGVAPYPDLGGADEQYFSPLKVLEYLAAGLPVVASAVGQLPRTLQGVGVLVPPGDPARLAEAIDALAADPDERARLGALGRRRAEERHGWERVVATVLDRVRQDEGVEP
;
A
#
# COMPACT_ATOMS: atom_id res chain seq x y z
N MET A 1 -16.32 19.73 1.70
CA MET A 1 -15.49 19.96 2.91
C MET A 1 -14.10 20.35 2.44
N ARG A 2 -13.42 21.17 3.24
CA ARG A 2 -11.99 21.41 3.11
C ARG A 2 -11.23 20.34 3.91
N VAL A 3 -10.38 19.59 3.23
CA VAL A 3 -9.63 18.47 3.81
C VAL A 3 -8.14 18.82 3.81
N SER A 4 -7.51 18.79 4.98
CA SER A 4 -6.06 18.85 5.12
C SER A 4 -5.51 17.42 5.16
N TYR A 5 -4.88 16.98 4.06
CA TYR A 5 -4.17 15.70 4.04
C TYR A 5 -2.75 15.89 4.56
N VAL A 6 -2.35 15.13 5.56
CA VAL A 6 -1.05 15.30 6.24
C VAL A 6 -0.17 14.07 6.06
N CYS A 7 1.06 14.25 5.57
CA CYS A 7 2.08 13.21 5.43
C CYS A 7 3.45 13.73 5.86
N ILE A 8 3.82 13.50 7.13
CA ILE A 8 5.09 13.99 7.73
C ILE A 8 6.21 12.93 7.68
N ASP A 9 6.09 11.95 6.81
CA ASP A 9 7.14 10.96 6.59
C ASP A 9 8.12 11.43 5.49
N PRO A 10 9.41 11.72 5.83
CA PRO A 10 10.40 12.14 4.83
C PRO A 10 10.72 11.07 3.79
N GLY A 11 10.40 9.80 4.07
CA GLY A 11 10.56 8.66 3.15
C GLY A 11 9.44 8.56 2.11
N VAL A 12 8.35 9.33 2.26
CA VAL A 12 7.16 9.27 1.39
C VAL A 12 6.95 10.61 0.69
N PRO A 13 7.53 10.83 -0.50
CA PRO A 13 7.17 11.99 -1.32
C PRO A 13 5.72 11.86 -1.79
N VAL A 14 4.99 12.99 -1.84
CA VAL A 14 3.60 13.01 -2.36
C VAL A 14 3.60 12.52 -3.81
N PHE A 15 4.46 13.10 -4.65
CA PHE A 15 4.63 12.74 -6.05
C PHE A 15 5.86 11.85 -6.22
N GLY A 16 5.69 10.57 -5.98
CA GLY A 16 6.71 9.54 -6.11
C GLY A 16 6.13 8.25 -6.69
N ALA A 17 7.01 7.32 -7.08
CA ALA A 17 6.64 6.07 -7.72
C ALA A 17 6.45 4.87 -6.77
N LYS A 18 6.83 5.01 -5.49
CA LYS A 18 6.70 3.90 -4.53
C LYS A 18 5.26 3.73 -4.06
N GLY A 19 4.89 2.52 -3.67
CA GLY A 19 3.53 2.20 -3.22
C GLY A 19 2.95 3.15 -2.15
N ALA A 20 3.78 3.64 -1.22
CA ALA A 20 3.35 4.63 -0.24
C ALA A 20 2.96 5.99 -0.87
N SER A 21 3.68 6.43 -1.89
CA SER A 21 3.37 7.65 -2.65
C SER A 21 2.12 7.47 -3.51
N VAL A 22 2.00 6.31 -4.18
CA VAL A 22 0.79 5.95 -4.95
C VAL A 22 -0.43 5.96 -4.03
N HIS A 23 -0.32 5.39 -2.83
CA HIS A 23 -1.39 5.42 -1.83
C HIS A 23 -1.83 6.86 -1.50
N VAL A 24 -0.88 7.77 -1.19
CA VAL A 24 -1.19 9.19 -0.93
C VAL A 24 -1.95 9.80 -2.09
N GLN A 25 -1.46 9.61 -3.32
CA GLN A 25 -2.08 10.15 -4.53
C GLN A 25 -3.50 9.61 -4.73
N GLU A 26 -3.71 8.32 -4.54
CA GLU A 26 -5.02 7.68 -4.74
C GLU A 26 -6.05 8.12 -3.68
N VAL A 27 -5.66 8.24 -2.41
CA VAL A 27 -6.54 8.78 -1.36
C VAL A 27 -6.92 10.22 -1.68
N VAL A 28 -5.95 11.06 -2.11
CA VAL A 28 -6.21 12.45 -2.53
C VAL A 28 -7.17 12.50 -3.72
N ARG A 29 -6.96 11.64 -4.74
CA ARG A 29 -7.88 11.53 -5.90
C ARG A 29 -9.29 11.18 -5.46
N ALA A 30 -9.42 10.17 -4.61
CA ALA A 30 -10.74 9.72 -4.12
C ALA A 30 -11.44 10.82 -3.31
N LEU A 31 -10.72 11.55 -2.46
CA LEU A 31 -11.27 12.71 -1.74
C LEU A 31 -11.72 13.81 -2.70
N ARG A 32 -10.93 14.17 -3.71
CA ARG A 32 -11.29 15.18 -4.72
C ARG A 32 -12.50 14.76 -5.56
N ARG A 33 -12.56 13.48 -5.98
CA ARG A 33 -13.73 12.93 -6.71
C ARG A 33 -14.99 12.92 -5.87
N ALA A 34 -14.87 12.78 -4.55
CA ALA A 34 -15.98 12.94 -3.62
C ALA A 34 -16.42 14.41 -3.41
N GLY A 35 -15.85 15.36 -4.16
CA GLY A 35 -16.21 16.77 -4.13
C GLY A 35 -15.57 17.55 -2.97
N HIS A 36 -14.44 17.09 -2.44
CA HIS A 36 -13.72 17.77 -1.38
C HIS A 36 -12.59 18.64 -1.94
N GLU A 37 -12.38 19.82 -1.37
CA GLU A 37 -11.19 20.62 -1.55
C GLU A 37 -10.08 20.00 -0.71
N VAL A 38 -8.95 19.65 -1.33
CA VAL A 38 -7.84 18.98 -0.65
C VAL A 38 -6.57 19.81 -0.73
N VAL A 39 -5.99 20.11 0.43
CA VAL A 39 -4.64 20.68 0.56
C VAL A 39 -3.75 19.63 1.21
N VAL A 40 -2.60 19.36 0.61
CA VAL A 40 -1.65 18.36 1.14
C VAL A 40 -0.54 19.08 1.90
N HIS A 41 -0.30 18.71 3.14
CA HIS A 41 0.81 19.16 3.97
C HIS A 41 1.82 18.02 4.11
N ALA A 42 3.03 18.20 3.59
CA ALA A 42 4.01 17.12 3.54
C ALA A 42 5.43 17.58 3.84
N THR A 43 6.29 16.65 4.25
CA THR A 43 7.72 16.89 4.39
C THR A 43 8.48 16.75 3.08
N ARG A 44 7.85 16.18 2.05
CA ARG A 44 8.45 16.00 0.73
C ARG A 44 7.39 16.00 -0.37
N ARG A 45 7.48 16.97 -1.26
CA ARG A 45 6.58 17.08 -2.41
C ARG A 45 6.88 16.00 -3.46
N GLY A 46 8.12 15.85 -3.87
CA GLY A 46 8.52 15.00 -4.99
C GLY A 46 8.28 15.64 -6.36
N ASP A 47 8.83 15.01 -7.42
CA ASP A 47 8.92 15.61 -8.75
C ASP A 47 8.09 14.87 -9.82
N LEU A 48 7.61 13.64 -9.51
CA LEU A 48 6.81 12.83 -10.44
C LEU A 48 5.33 13.21 -10.33
N VAL A 49 5.00 14.41 -10.80
CA VAL A 49 3.63 14.97 -10.69
C VAL A 49 2.74 14.40 -11.77
N PRO A 50 1.70 13.61 -11.41
CA PRO A 50 0.72 13.14 -12.38
C PRO A 50 -0.09 14.31 -12.98
N ALA A 51 -0.45 14.21 -14.26
CA ALA A 51 -1.14 15.29 -14.97
C ALA A 51 -2.47 15.70 -14.30
N ASP A 52 -3.20 14.74 -13.76
CA ASP A 52 -4.49 14.94 -13.06
C ASP A 52 -4.35 15.53 -11.66
N LEU A 53 -3.13 15.61 -11.12
CA LEU A 53 -2.80 16.24 -9.84
C LEU A 53 -1.89 17.48 -9.99
N ALA A 54 -1.73 17.99 -11.20
CA ALA A 54 -0.83 19.13 -11.47
C ALA A 54 -1.28 20.41 -10.72
N ASP A 55 -2.57 20.57 -10.49
CA ASP A 55 -3.21 21.67 -9.77
C ASP A 55 -3.33 21.44 -8.26
N LEU A 56 -2.87 20.29 -7.74
CA LEU A 56 -2.95 19.98 -6.31
C LEU A 56 -2.03 20.89 -5.50
N GLU A 57 -2.62 21.61 -4.54
CA GLU A 57 -1.86 22.39 -3.58
C GLU A 57 -1.10 21.47 -2.62
N VAL A 58 0.23 21.58 -2.62
CA VAL A 58 1.12 20.85 -1.71
C VAL A 58 1.98 21.84 -0.94
N VAL A 59 1.72 21.99 0.35
CA VAL A 59 2.51 22.80 1.28
C VAL A 59 3.65 21.94 1.80
N GLU A 60 4.86 22.21 1.32
CA GLU A 60 6.05 21.43 1.68
C GLU A 60 6.78 22.02 2.87
N ALA A 61 7.13 21.18 3.84
CA ALA A 61 7.91 21.51 5.01
C ALA A 61 9.05 20.49 5.20
N PRO A 62 10.18 20.66 4.48
CA PRO A 62 11.18 19.61 4.37
C PRO A 62 11.95 19.35 5.67
N VAL A 63 12.22 18.08 5.94
CA VAL A 63 13.19 17.64 6.97
C VAL A 63 14.58 17.66 6.36
N ARG A 64 15.49 18.40 6.98
CA ARG A 64 16.87 18.61 6.48
C ARG A 64 17.93 17.90 7.31
N ALA A 65 17.64 17.60 8.56
CA ALA A 65 18.59 16.94 9.44
C ALA A 65 18.88 15.51 9.00
N THR A 66 20.15 15.14 8.93
CA THR A 66 20.64 13.79 8.63
C THR A 66 20.94 13.00 9.91
N ASP A 67 21.34 13.67 10.97
CA ASP A 67 21.53 13.07 12.29
C ASP A 67 20.19 12.55 12.84
N PRO A 68 20.10 11.28 13.29
CA PRO A 68 18.83 10.70 13.70
C PRO A 68 18.12 11.48 14.81
N ALA A 69 18.82 11.88 15.86
CA ALA A 69 18.21 12.59 16.98
C ALA A 69 17.74 14.01 16.62
N ARG A 70 18.48 14.69 15.73
CA ARG A 70 18.06 15.99 15.18
C ARG A 70 16.87 15.85 14.25
N ARG A 71 16.88 14.80 13.42
CA ARG A 71 15.80 14.50 12.47
C ARG A 71 14.47 14.25 13.20
N GLU A 72 14.46 13.45 14.27
CA GLU A 72 13.27 13.21 15.09
C GLU A 72 12.72 14.52 15.69
N ARG A 73 13.59 15.38 16.23
CA ARG A 73 13.18 16.69 16.77
C ARG A 73 12.65 17.63 15.68
N GLU A 74 13.26 17.61 14.51
CA GLU A 74 12.83 18.42 13.37
C GLU A 74 11.47 17.98 12.87
N GLN A 75 11.21 16.67 12.75
CA GLN A 75 9.88 16.12 12.40
C GLN A 75 8.80 16.58 13.38
N ALA A 76 9.07 16.50 14.69
CA ALA A 76 8.14 16.98 15.71
C ALA A 76 7.92 18.51 15.63
N GLY A 77 8.97 19.28 15.29
CA GLY A 77 8.87 20.72 15.04
C GLY A 77 8.04 21.07 13.82
N ILE A 78 8.26 20.37 12.71
CA ILE A 78 7.49 20.50 11.46
C ILE A 78 6.02 20.17 11.70
N SER A 79 5.72 19.12 12.46
CA SER A 79 4.35 18.75 12.81
C SER A 79 3.58 19.90 13.48
N ARG A 80 4.21 20.61 14.42
CA ARG A 80 3.60 21.78 15.07
C ARG A 80 3.37 22.94 14.09
N ARG A 81 4.32 23.19 13.20
CA ARG A 81 4.18 24.22 12.15
C ARG A 81 3.03 23.90 11.20
N ILE A 82 2.97 22.66 10.70
CA ILE A 82 1.87 22.21 9.83
C ILE A 82 0.52 22.36 10.55
N ALA A 83 0.42 22.00 11.82
CA ALA A 83 -0.82 22.20 12.60
C ALA A 83 -1.22 23.69 12.67
N HIS A 84 -0.26 24.57 12.88
CA HIS A 84 -0.49 26.02 12.87
C HIS A 84 -0.99 26.51 11.50
N ASP A 85 -0.35 26.05 10.41
CA ASP A 85 -0.72 26.45 9.04
C ASP A 85 -2.13 25.95 8.67
N ILE A 86 -2.48 24.72 9.07
CA ILE A 86 -3.83 24.17 8.91
C ILE A 86 -4.86 24.99 9.67
N LEU A 87 -4.59 25.35 10.92
CA LEU A 87 -5.50 26.19 11.72
C LEU A 87 -5.69 27.56 11.12
N ALA A 88 -4.63 28.18 10.60
CA ALA A 88 -4.70 29.49 9.93
C ALA A 88 -5.49 29.43 8.62
N GLY A 89 -5.37 28.34 7.85
CA GLY A 89 -6.07 28.14 6.58
C GLY A 89 -7.51 27.64 6.75
N GLY A 90 -7.87 27.10 7.92
CA GLY A 90 -9.13 26.42 8.19
C GLY A 90 -9.25 25.04 7.54
N THR A 91 -9.94 24.13 8.21
CA THR A 91 -10.17 22.77 7.73
C THR A 91 -11.42 22.17 8.38
N ASP A 92 -12.14 21.30 7.66
CA ASP A 92 -13.27 20.51 8.20
C ASP A 92 -12.81 19.11 8.64
N LEU A 93 -11.75 18.60 7.97
CA LEU A 93 -11.23 17.27 8.20
C LEU A 93 -9.70 17.28 8.08
N VAL A 94 -9.01 16.74 9.08
CA VAL A 94 -7.59 16.36 8.99
C VAL A 94 -7.51 14.86 8.70
N TYR A 95 -7.00 14.50 7.53
CA TYR A 95 -6.71 13.11 7.16
C TYR A 95 -5.20 12.92 7.21
N GLU A 96 -4.70 12.30 8.27
CA GLU A 96 -3.26 12.15 8.47
C GLU A 96 -2.80 10.71 8.26
N ARG A 97 -1.88 10.54 7.28
CA ARG A 97 -1.10 9.32 7.19
C ARG A 97 -0.11 9.28 8.35
N TYR A 98 -0.26 8.28 9.22
CA TYR A 98 0.58 8.13 10.41
C TYR A 98 2.06 8.22 10.04
N SER A 99 2.75 9.09 10.75
CA SER A 99 4.18 9.33 10.63
C SER A 99 4.78 9.44 12.04
N LEU A 100 5.99 8.92 12.24
CA LEU A 100 6.67 9.03 13.52
C LEU A 100 6.82 10.50 13.95
N PHE A 101 6.63 10.75 15.24
CA PHE A 101 6.76 12.06 15.89
C PHE A 101 5.73 13.12 15.47
N SER A 102 4.78 12.80 14.58
CA SER A 102 3.71 13.74 14.26
C SER A 102 2.67 13.82 15.37
N THR A 103 2.21 15.03 15.65
CA THR A 103 1.07 15.35 16.51
C THR A 103 0.13 16.36 15.86
N ALA A 104 0.21 16.50 14.51
CA ALA A 104 -0.51 17.56 13.79
C ALA A 104 -2.04 17.40 13.91
N LEU A 105 -2.57 16.21 13.62
CA LEU A 105 -3.99 15.91 13.78
C LEU A 105 -4.47 16.23 15.20
N ALA A 106 -3.74 15.75 16.22
CA ALA A 106 -4.10 15.97 17.62
C ALA A 106 -4.10 17.45 17.99
N ALA A 107 -3.15 18.23 17.48
CA ALA A 107 -3.08 19.66 17.73
C ALA A 107 -4.25 20.41 17.08
N VAL A 108 -4.59 20.08 15.83
CA VAL A 108 -5.69 20.73 15.09
C VAL A 108 -7.04 20.38 15.72
N THR A 109 -7.33 19.11 15.94
CA THR A 109 -8.64 18.66 16.45
C THR A 109 -8.94 19.08 17.89
N ARG A 110 -7.90 19.42 18.68
CA ARG A 110 -8.07 20.04 20.00
C ARG A 110 -8.32 21.55 19.94
N SER A 111 -7.96 22.19 18.84
CA SER A 111 -8.00 23.66 18.70
C SER A 111 -9.19 24.16 17.88
N CYS A 112 -9.83 23.30 17.09
CA CYS A 112 -10.99 23.64 16.29
C CYS A 112 -11.93 22.42 16.13
N PRO A 113 -13.17 22.60 15.65
CA PRO A 113 -14.14 21.49 15.51
C PRO A 113 -13.87 20.56 14.33
N ALA A 114 -12.70 20.63 13.71
CA ALA A 114 -12.33 19.73 12.62
C ALA A 114 -12.27 18.27 13.10
N ARG A 115 -12.70 17.36 12.24
CA ARG A 115 -12.58 15.91 12.50
C ARG A 115 -11.20 15.42 12.16
N GLY A 116 -10.76 14.34 12.81
CA GLY A 116 -9.48 13.69 12.56
C GLY A 116 -9.65 12.25 12.08
N VAL A 117 -8.96 11.89 11.00
CA VAL A 117 -8.72 10.52 10.57
C VAL A 117 -7.23 10.24 10.64
N LEU A 118 -6.83 9.27 11.44
CA LEU A 118 -5.46 8.77 11.48
C LEU A 118 -5.38 7.47 10.68
N GLU A 119 -4.59 7.45 9.61
CA GLU A 119 -4.40 6.27 8.79
C GLU A 119 -3.05 5.61 9.08
N VAL A 120 -3.08 4.38 9.62
CA VAL A 120 -1.90 3.62 10.04
C VAL A 120 -1.64 2.49 9.05
N ASN A 121 -0.55 2.63 8.29
CA ASN A 121 -0.20 1.71 7.19
C ASN A 121 0.84 0.66 7.60
N ALA A 122 1.52 0.86 8.73
CA ALA A 122 2.56 -0.05 9.23
C ALA A 122 2.84 0.23 10.72
N PRO A 123 3.40 -0.72 11.46
CA PRO A 123 3.87 -0.55 12.84
C PRO A 123 5.21 0.23 12.87
N LEU A 124 5.18 1.52 12.49
CA LEU A 124 6.39 2.31 12.20
C LEU A 124 7.38 2.40 13.37
N ILE A 125 6.92 2.30 14.63
CA ILE A 125 7.81 2.29 15.81
C ILE A 125 8.68 1.03 15.77
N ASP A 126 8.08 -0.12 15.51
CA ASP A 126 8.76 -1.41 15.46
C ASP A 126 9.67 -1.48 14.24
N GLU A 127 9.19 -1.08 13.04
CA GLU A 127 10.01 -0.99 11.83
C GLU A 127 11.23 -0.07 12.01
N GLN A 128 11.06 1.07 12.67
CA GLN A 128 12.15 2.01 12.87
C GLN A 128 13.19 1.46 13.85
N ARG A 129 12.72 0.73 14.89
CA ARG A 129 13.59 0.08 15.89
C ARG A 129 14.39 -1.07 15.25
N GLU A 130 13.74 -1.87 14.44
CA GLU A 130 14.33 -3.10 13.86
C GLU A 130 15.25 -2.81 12.67
N HIS A 131 14.80 -1.93 11.76
CA HIS A 131 15.47 -1.76 10.47
C HIS A 131 16.24 -0.44 10.34
N ARG A 132 16.17 0.46 11.33
CA ARG A 132 16.78 1.79 11.31
C ARG A 132 17.24 2.19 12.72
N VAL A 133 17.37 3.50 12.94
CA VAL A 133 17.71 4.07 14.26
C VAL A 133 16.51 4.82 14.79
N LEU A 134 15.99 4.37 15.94
CA LEU A 134 14.98 5.07 16.74
C LEU A 134 15.66 5.59 18.02
N VAL A 135 15.83 6.90 18.14
CA VAL A 135 16.53 7.50 19.29
C VAL A 135 15.56 7.77 20.43
N ASN A 136 14.38 8.31 20.13
CA ASN A 136 13.40 8.69 21.15
C ASN A 136 12.08 7.92 20.98
N GLU A 137 12.12 6.63 21.31
CA GLU A 137 10.95 5.76 21.24
C GLU A 137 9.79 6.27 22.11
N ARG A 138 10.09 6.86 23.27
CA ARG A 138 9.08 7.43 24.15
C ARG A 138 8.30 8.57 23.49
N ALA A 139 8.99 9.43 22.75
CA ALA A 139 8.34 10.50 21.99
C ALA A 139 7.51 9.95 20.83
N ALA A 140 7.99 8.90 20.13
CA ALA A 140 7.24 8.26 19.06
C ALA A 140 5.94 7.63 19.59
N LEU A 141 6.01 6.91 20.72
CA LEU A 141 4.83 6.32 21.38
C LEU A 141 3.85 7.40 21.86
N HIS A 142 4.37 8.46 22.49
CA HIS A 142 3.53 9.59 22.93
C HIS A 142 2.79 10.23 21.75
N ALA A 143 3.47 10.41 20.61
CA ALA A 143 2.86 10.96 19.40
C ALA A 143 1.74 10.05 18.87
N LEU A 144 1.96 8.73 18.79
CA LEU A 144 0.93 7.76 18.39
C LEU A 144 -0.29 7.84 19.29
N CYS A 145 -0.08 7.80 20.63
CA CYS A 145 -1.18 7.87 21.59
C CYS A 145 -1.96 9.19 21.50
N ALA A 146 -1.27 10.32 21.32
CA ALA A 146 -1.91 11.62 21.16
C ALA A 146 -2.77 11.69 19.88
N GLN A 147 -2.24 11.20 18.76
CA GLN A 147 -2.92 11.16 17.48
C GLN A 147 -4.14 10.23 17.52
N ALA A 148 -3.95 8.97 17.93
CA ALA A 148 -5.02 7.98 17.99
C ALA A 148 -6.12 8.36 19.00
N GLY A 149 -5.75 8.97 20.13
CA GLY A 149 -6.72 9.45 21.13
C GLY A 149 -7.53 10.67 20.71
N CYS A 150 -7.03 11.45 19.73
CA CYS A 150 -7.72 12.64 19.18
C CYS A 150 -8.40 12.35 17.84
N ALA A 151 -8.04 11.27 17.17
CA ALA A 151 -8.69 10.87 15.94
C ALA A 151 -10.13 10.43 16.20
N ARG A 152 -11.06 10.91 15.37
CA ARG A 152 -12.44 10.39 15.34
C ARG A 152 -12.45 8.93 14.88
N LEU A 153 -11.53 8.57 13.99
CA LEU A 153 -11.33 7.22 13.47
C LEU A 153 -9.83 6.98 13.22
N THR A 154 -9.32 5.85 13.71
CA THR A 154 -8.00 5.34 13.33
C THR A 154 -8.18 4.19 12.33
N VAL A 155 -7.78 4.41 11.08
CA VAL A 155 -7.88 3.44 9.99
C VAL A 155 -6.57 2.64 9.92
N CYS A 156 -6.67 1.33 10.02
CA CYS A 156 -5.53 0.42 9.95
C CYS A 156 -5.64 -0.46 8.70
N VAL A 157 -4.56 -0.58 7.92
CA VAL A 157 -4.59 -1.32 6.64
C VAL A 157 -4.77 -2.83 6.80
N SER A 158 -4.58 -3.35 8.03
CA SER A 158 -4.71 -4.77 8.33
C SER A 158 -5.08 -5.01 9.79
N ASP A 159 -5.57 -6.22 10.09
CA ASP A 159 -5.87 -6.62 11.47
C ASP A 159 -4.62 -6.67 12.37
N PRO A 160 -3.43 -7.11 11.91
CA PRO A 160 -2.20 -6.97 12.70
C PRO A 160 -1.88 -5.52 13.07
N VAL A 161 -1.98 -4.58 12.11
CA VAL A 161 -1.76 -3.15 12.39
C VAL A 161 -2.81 -2.62 13.38
N ARG A 162 -4.07 -3.02 13.25
CA ARG A 162 -5.12 -2.63 14.20
C ARG A 162 -4.80 -3.13 15.62
N ARG A 163 -4.45 -4.41 15.77
CA ARG A 163 -4.05 -4.95 17.10
C ARG A 163 -2.84 -4.23 17.67
N TRP A 164 -1.86 -3.88 16.82
CA TRP A 164 -0.70 -3.11 17.21
C TRP A 164 -1.09 -1.72 17.76
N VAL A 165 -1.97 -1.00 17.06
CA VAL A 165 -2.50 0.30 17.52
C VAL A 165 -3.27 0.16 18.84
N GLU A 166 -4.19 -0.80 18.92
CA GLU A 166 -5.02 -1.04 20.12
C GLU A 166 -4.15 -1.38 21.36
N ARG A 167 -3.05 -2.11 21.15
CA ARG A 167 -2.08 -2.44 22.22
C ARG A 167 -1.31 -1.21 22.71
N LEU A 168 -0.84 -0.34 21.80
CA LEU A 168 -0.01 0.80 22.13
C LEU A 168 -0.80 2.05 22.51
N ALA A 169 -1.99 2.23 21.96
CA ALA A 169 -2.89 3.36 22.22
C ALA A 169 -4.27 2.82 22.61
N PRO A 170 -4.43 2.29 23.84
CA PRO A 170 -5.72 1.79 24.33
C PRO A 170 -6.78 2.91 24.28
N GLY A 171 -7.92 2.61 23.74
CA GLY A 171 -9.00 3.60 23.53
C GLY A 171 -9.00 4.26 22.15
N ALA A 172 -8.06 3.93 21.27
CA ALA A 172 -8.14 4.30 19.86
C ALA A 172 -9.41 3.70 19.22
N ARG A 173 -10.14 4.50 18.45
CA ARG A 173 -11.29 4.03 17.65
C ARG A 173 -10.77 3.42 16.36
N ALA A 174 -10.22 2.20 16.45
CA ALA A 174 -9.51 1.56 15.35
C ALA A 174 -10.45 0.70 14.48
N LEU A 175 -10.31 0.82 13.16
CA LEU A 175 -11.02 0.04 12.15
C LEU A 175 -10.03 -0.49 11.10
N THR A 176 -10.16 -1.75 10.72
CA THR A 176 -9.39 -2.31 9.60
C THR A 176 -10.08 -1.95 8.29
N VAL A 177 -9.37 -1.19 7.45
CA VAL A 177 -9.76 -0.90 6.07
C VAL A 177 -8.54 -1.16 5.18
N PRO A 178 -8.53 -2.24 4.38
CA PRO A 178 -7.43 -2.53 3.45
C PRO A 178 -7.25 -1.43 2.41
N ASN A 179 -6.08 -1.41 1.78
CA ASN A 179 -5.80 -0.53 0.64
C ASN A 179 -6.79 -0.74 -0.50
N GLY A 180 -6.90 0.27 -1.35
CA GLY A 180 -7.66 0.22 -2.58
C GLY A 180 -6.79 0.00 -3.82
N VAL A 181 -7.46 0.03 -4.96
CA VAL A 181 -6.85 0.01 -6.30
C VAL A 181 -7.56 1.01 -7.21
N SER A 182 -6.83 1.61 -8.13
CA SER A 182 -7.41 2.49 -9.16
C SER A 182 -8.02 1.66 -10.29
N LEU A 183 -9.34 1.58 -10.30
CA LEU A 183 -10.10 0.83 -11.33
C LEU A 183 -10.15 1.53 -12.69
N GLU A 184 -9.86 2.83 -12.72
CA GLU A 184 -9.76 3.62 -13.96
C GLU A 184 -8.39 3.43 -14.62
N ARG A 185 -7.32 3.43 -13.81
CA ARG A 185 -5.96 3.26 -14.30
C ARG A 185 -5.68 1.81 -14.69
N ILE A 186 -6.21 0.85 -13.92
CA ILE A 186 -5.98 -0.56 -14.16
C ILE A 186 -7.26 -1.21 -14.70
N VAL A 187 -7.19 -1.55 -15.97
CA VAL A 187 -8.28 -2.20 -16.71
C VAL A 187 -7.81 -3.56 -17.23
N PRO A 188 -8.72 -4.51 -17.47
CA PRO A 188 -8.36 -5.79 -18.06
C PRO A 188 -7.77 -5.64 -19.47
N PHE A 189 -6.76 -6.43 -19.77
CA PHE A 189 -6.13 -6.56 -21.07
C PHE A 189 -6.24 -8.01 -21.57
N PRO A 190 -6.26 -8.25 -22.88
CA PRO A 190 -6.16 -9.61 -23.42
C PRO A 190 -4.80 -10.22 -23.07
N GLU A 191 -4.78 -11.54 -22.87
CA GLU A 191 -3.54 -12.30 -22.73
C GLU A 191 -2.71 -12.25 -24.02
N ASP A 192 -1.40 -12.45 -23.90
CA ASP A 192 -0.51 -12.58 -25.05
C ASP A 192 -0.85 -13.88 -25.83
N PRO A 193 -1.23 -13.81 -27.11
CA PRO A 193 -1.58 -15.00 -27.89
C PRO A 193 -0.38 -15.91 -28.16
N SER A 194 0.85 -15.45 -27.94
CA SER A 194 2.06 -16.22 -28.19
C SER A 194 2.45 -17.15 -27.05
N GLY A 195 1.87 -16.97 -25.85
CA GLY A 195 2.18 -17.81 -24.71
C GLY A 195 1.68 -17.29 -23.37
N VAL A 196 1.78 -18.13 -22.36
CA VAL A 196 1.36 -17.77 -21.00
C VAL A 196 2.44 -16.98 -20.29
N VAL A 197 2.17 -15.72 -19.95
CA VAL A 197 3.08 -14.84 -19.22
C VAL A 197 2.63 -14.75 -17.76
N VAL A 198 3.52 -15.09 -16.84
CA VAL A 198 3.33 -14.98 -15.40
C VAL A 198 4.02 -13.72 -14.90
N ALA A 199 3.24 -12.77 -14.37
CA ALA A 199 3.74 -11.45 -14.02
C ALA A 199 3.91 -11.26 -12.50
N PHE A 200 5.04 -10.66 -12.13
CA PHE A 200 5.29 -10.09 -10.81
C PHE A 200 5.45 -8.57 -10.90
N VAL A 201 4.77 -7.83 -10.01
CA VAL A 201 4.91 -6.37 -9.87
C VAL A 201 5.40 -6.01 -8.48
N GLY A 202 6.42 -5.16 -8.38
CA GLY A 202 6.82 -4.56 -7.11
C GLY A 202 8.32 -4.41 -6.91
N THR A 203 8.68 -3.80 -5.78
CA THR A 203 10.09 -3.65 -5.38
C THR A 203 10.72 -5.02 -5.10
N LEU A 204 11.91 -5.27 -5.62
CA LEU A 204 12.61 -6.54 -5.44
C LEU A 204 13.32 -6.56 -4.09
N LYS A 205 12.58 -6.97 -3.07
CA LYS A 205 13.01 -7.13 -1.68
C LYS A 205 12.86 -8.59 -1.24
N PRO A 206 13.68 -9.09 -0.27
CA PRO A 206 13.60 -10.47 0.19
C PRO A 206 12.18 -10.91 0.59
N TRP A 207 11.45 -10.05 1.27
CA TRP A 207 10.08 -10.33 1.72
C TRP A 207 9.01 -10.32 0.63
N HIS A 208 9.38 -10.17 -0.64
CA HIS A 208 8.46 -10.31 -1.77
C HIS A 208 8.54 -11.68 -2.45
N GLY A 209 9.52 -12.53 -2.11
CA GLY A 209 9.58 -13.92 -2.52
C GLY A 209 9.82 -14.18 -4.00
N VAL A 210 10.38 -13.22 -4.75
CA VAL A 210 10.61 -13.38 -6.21
C VAL A 210 11.57 -14.53 -6.51
N GLU A 211 12.45 -14.88 -5.57
CA GLU A 211 13.34 -16.03 -5.66
C GLU A 211 12.54 -17.35 -5.77
N ASP A 212 11.44 -17.48 -5.01
CA ASP A 212 10.56 -18.65 -5.09
C ASP A 212 9.85 -18.76 -6.44
N LEU A 213 9.51 -17.62 -7.07
CA LEU A 213 8.98 -17.60 -8.43
C LEU A 213 10.02 -18.10 -9.46
N MET A 214 11.31 -17.71 -9.33
CA MET A 214 12.37 -18.20 -10.21
C MET A 214 12.54 -19.72 -10.04
N ARG A 215 12.58 -20.20 -8.81
CA ARG A 215 12.66 -21.65 -8.53
C ARG A 215 11.42 -22.41 -9.02
N ALA A 216 10.24 -21.84 -8.89
CA ALA A 216 9.00 -22.42 -9.43
C ALA A 216 9.08 -22.52 -10.96
N ALA A 217 9.58 -21.49 -11.64
CA ALA A 217 9.75 -21.50 -13.09
C ALA A 217 10.69 -22.62 -13.57
N ALA A 218 11.74 -22.89 -12.82
CA ALA A 218 12.65 -24.01 -13.12
C ALA A 218 12.00 -25.40 -12.91
N LEU A 219 10.93 -25.49 -12.15
CA LEU A 219 10.16 -26.71 -11.90
C LEU A 219 8.93 -26.85 -12.82
N ALA A 220 8.68 -25.85 -13.67
CA ALA A 220 7.51 -25.80 -14.54
C ALA A 220 7.40 -27.04 -15.46
N ARG A 221 6.18 -27.54 -15.61
CA ARG A 221 5.84 -28.65 -16.51
C ARG A 221 5.01 -28.16 -17.70
N ALA A 222 4.29 -27.07 -17.53
CA ALA A 222 3.60 -26.35 -18.60
C ALA A 222 4.48 -25.24 -19.17
N PRO A 223 4.31 -24.84 -20.43
CA PRO A 223 5.07 -23.74 -21.01
C PRO A 223 4.51 -22.39 -20.53
N TRP A 224 5.26 -21.69 -19.69
CA TRP A 224 5.00 -20.31 -19.30
C TRP A 224 6.30 -19.55 -19.05
N SER A 225 6.27 -18.26 -19.25
CA SER A 225 7.41 -17.36 -19.07
C SER A 225 7.17 -16.43 -17.88
N VAL A 226 8.26 -15.86 -17.35
CA VAL A 226 8.21 -14.94 -16.20
C VAL A 226 8.48 -13.52 -16.67
N ARG A 227 7.62 -12.59 -16.25
CA ARG A 227 7.82 -11.14 -16.37
C ARG A 227 7.92 -10.51 -15.00
N VAL A 228 9.01 -9.76 -14.76
CA VAL A 228 9.26 -9.04 -13.51
C VAL A 228 9.23 -7.55 -13.78
N ILE A 229 8.23 -6.86 -13.20
CA ILE A 229 8.01 -5.42 -13.31
C ILE A 229 8.41 -4.79 -11.99
N GLY A 230 9.55 -4.16 -11.93
CA GLY A 230 10.07 -3.53 -10.74
C GLY A 230 11.58 -3.66 -10.60
N GLU A 231 12.11 -2.97 -9.63
CA GLU A 231 13.53 -2.92 -9.31
C GLU A 231 13.74 -2.99 -7.79
N GLY A 232 14.95 -3.29 -7.38
CA GLY A 232 15.30 -3.34 -5.97
C GLY A 232 16.63 -4.03 -5.70
N PRO A 233 17.04 -4.07 -4.42
CA PRO A 233 18.37 -4.57 -4.05
C PRO A 233 18.60 -6.04 -4.43
N GLN A 234 17.54 -6.84 -4.64
CA GLN A 234 17.69 -8.23 -5.07
C GLN A 234 17.88 -8.41 -6.59
N MET A 235 17.73 -7.37 -7.43
CA MET A 235 17.83 -7.52 -8.89
C MET A 235 19.08 -8.26 -9.36
N PRO A 236 20.32 -7.95 -8.87
CA PRO A 236 21.52 -8.67 -9.31
C PRO A 236 21.47 -10.16 -8.95
N ALA A 237 21.00 -10.48 -7.75
CA ALA A 237 20.89 -11.88 -7.29
C ALA A 237 19.85 -12.67 -8.07
N LEU A 238 18.70 -12.03 -8.39
CA LEU A 238 17.63 -12.67 -9.17
C LEU A 238 18.03 -12.93 -10.61
N ARG A 239 18.81 -12.01 -11.25
CA ARG A 239 19.37 -12.26 -12.58
C ARG A 239 20.35 -13.42 -12.56
N ALA A 240 21.29 -13.44 -11.61
CA ALA A 240 22.24 -14.54 -11.47
C ALA A 240 21.54 -15.89 -11.20
N LEU A 241 20.45 -15.88 -10.42
CA LEU A 241 19.63 -17.07 -10.17
C LEU A 241 18.92 -17.54 -11.46
N ALA A 242 18.32 -16.64 -12.21
CA ALA A 242 17.66 -16.96 -13.48
C ALA A 242 18.66 -17.56 -14.48
N ASP A 243 19.84 -16.95 -14.63
CA ASP A 243 20.92 -17.45 -15.49
C ASP A 243 21.38 -18.85 -15.05
N GLY A 244 21.58 -19.05 -13.75
CA GLY A 244 21.99 -20.35 -13.17
C GLY A 244 20.95 -21.46 -13.34
N LEU A 245 19.66 -21.09 -13.44
CA LEU A 245 18.54 -22.02 -13.70
C LEU A 245 18.22 -22.16 -15.19
N GLY A 246 18.89 -21.42 -16.07
CA GLY A 246 18.64 -21.43 -17.51
C GLY A 246 17.30 -20.82 -17.90
N LEU A 247 16.79 -19.87 -17.12
CA LEU A 247 15.52 -19.21 -17.36
C LEU A 247 15.67 -17.93 -18.17
N ASP A 248 14.83 -17.77 -19.19
CA ASP A 248 14.65 -16.49 -19.89
C ASP A 248 13.57 -15.68 -19.18
N VAL A 249 13.98 -14.65 -18.44
CA VAL A 249 13.09 -13.81 -17.61
C VAL A 249 13.04 -12.39 -18.17
N ASP A 250 11.82 -11.90 -18.45
CA ASP A 250 11.57 -10.54 -18.91
C ASP A 250 11.63 -9.55 -17.73
N PHE A 251 12.83 -9.04 -17.42
CA PHE A 251 13.03 -8.00 -16.39
C PHE A 251 12.81 -6.60 -16.95
N ARG A 252 11.69 -5.98 -16.62
CA ARG A 252 11.29 -4.63 -17.10
C ARG A 252 11.94 -3.47 -16.32
N GLY A 253 12.55 -3.74 -15.16
CA GLY A 253 13.10 -2.69 -14.29
C GLY A 253 12.02 -1.87 -13.59
N ALA A 254 12.41 -0.73 -13.00
CA ALA A 254 11.48 0.21 -12.39
C ALA A 254 10.67 0.92 -13.48
N VAL A 255 9.35 0.90 -13.31
CA VAL A 255 8.42 1.62 -14.19
C VAL A 255 7.59 2.62 -13.38
N PRO A 256 7.22 3.78 -13.96
CA PRO A 256 6.28 4.68 -13.33
C PRO A 256 4.94 4.00 -13.03
N PRO A 257 4.24 4.37 -11.95
CA PRO A 257 2.96 3.73 -11.58
C PRO A 257 1.90 3.77 -12.68
N GLU A 258 1.89 4.84 -13.47
CA GLU A 258 0.99 5.04 -14.61
C GLU A 258 1.27 4.08 -15.77
N GLU A 259 2.48 3.57 -15.88
CA GLU A 259 2.89 2.62 -16.92
C GLU A 259 2.71 1.15 -16.51
N VAL A 260 2.52 0.87 -15.22
CA VAL A 260 2.32 -0.50 -14.71
C VAL A 260 1.23 -1.26 -15.48
N PRO A 261 0.07 -0.67 -15.83
CA PRO A 261 -0.95 -1.37 -16.61
C PRO A 261 -0.46 -1.82 -17.98
N ALA A 262 0.31 -0.97 -18.69
CA ALA A 262 0.87 -1.32 -20.00
C ALA A 262 1.90 -2.46 -19.90
N HIS A 263 2.66 -2.50 -18.82
CA HIS A 263 3.62 -3.59 -18.57
C HIS A 263 2.95 -4.89 -18.09
N LEU A 264 1.75 -4.80 -17.47
CA LEU A 264 0.92 -5.97 -17.15
C LEU A 264 0.19 -6.52 -18.36
N ALA A 265 -0.01 -5.71 -19.41
CA ALA A 265 -0.70 -6.16 -20.62
C ALA A 265 -0.02 -7.40 -21.22
N GLY A 266 -0.84 -8.37 -21.66
CA GLY A 266 -0.40 -9.66 -22.14
C GLY A 266 -0.11 -10.69 -21.05
N ALA A 267 -0.09 -10.33 -19.76
CA ALA A 267 0.04 -11.32 -18.71
C ALA A 267 -1.22 -12.20 -18.61
N ALA A 268 -1.01 -13.46 -18.25
CA ALA A 268 -2.05 -14.45 -18.04
C ALA A 268 -2.29 -14.77 -16.57
N VAL A 269 -1.28 -14.61 -15.72
CA VAL A 269 -1.33 -14.89 -14.28
C VAL A 269 -0.53 -13.83 -13.51
N GLY A 270 -1.11 -13.31 -12.43
CA GLY A 270 -0.40 -12.46 -11.47
C GLY A 270 0.10 -13.30 -10.27
N VAL A 271 1.34 -13.09 -9.83
CA VAL A 271 1.92 -13.87 -8.74
C VAL A 271 2.37 -13.00 -7.57
N ALA A 272 2.03 -13.46 -6.35
CA ALA A 272 2.43 -12.82 -5.09
C ALA A 272 3.01 -13.86 -4.11
N PRO A 273 4.27 -14.29 -4.32
CA PRO A 273 4.88 -15.44 -3.64
C PRO A 273 5.57 -15.03 -2.33
N TYR A 274 4.83 -14.35 -1.45
CA TYR A 274 5.38 -13.86 -0.19
C TYR A 274 5.89 -15.01 0.70
N PRO A 275 7.09 -14.90 1.28
CA PRO A 275 7.56 -15.84 2.29
C PRO A 275 6.77 -15.68 3.60
N ASP A 276 6.81 -16.67 4.47
CA ASP A 276 6.37 -16.51 5.85
C ASP A 276 7.45 -15.72 6.63
N LEU A 277 7.04 -14.58 7.19
CA LEU A 277 7.93 -13.70 7.96
C LEU A 277 7.93 -14.01 9.48
N GLY A 278 7.38 -15.15 9.89
CA GLY A 278 7.40 -15.56 11.29
C GLY A 278 6.06 -15.42 12.02
N GLY A 279 4.96 -15.33 11.28
CA GLY A 279 3.62 -15.38 11.85
C GLY A 279 2.67 -14.31 11.33
N ALA A 280 1.42 -14.38 11.83
CA ALA A 280 0.34 -13.53 11.33
C ALA A 280 0.53 -12.04 11.62
N ASP A 281 1.23 -11.68 12.69
CA ASP A 281 1.46 -10.28 13.05
C ASP A 281 2.60 -9.64 12.25
N GLU A 282 3.57 -10.44 11.77
CA GLU A 282 4.64 -10.01 10.89
C GLU A 282 4.17 -9.78 9.44
N GLN A 283 3.03 -10.35 9.06
CA GLN A 283 2.39 -10.20 7.75
C GLN A 283 1.38 -9.04 7.74
N TYR A 284 1.78 -7.88 8.25
CA TYR A 284 0.90 -6.72 8.47
C TYR A 284 0.53 -5.91 7.22
N PHE A 285 1.15 -6.17 6.09
CA PHE A 285 0.97 -5.39 4.86
C PHE A 285 -0.40 -5.60 4.20
N SER A 286 -0.84 -4.60 3.44
CA SER A 286 -1.97 -4.70 2.50
C SER A 286 -1.42 -4.61 1.07
N PRO A 287 -1.35 -5.75 0.35
CA PRO A 287 -0.57 -5.86 -0.89
C PRO A 287 -1.26 -5.21 -2.08
N LEU A 288 -0.83 -4.02 -2.48
CA LEU A 288 -1.36 -3.28 -3.63
C LEU A 288 -1.32 -4.11 -4.92
N LYS A 289 -0.20 -4.84 -5.18
CA LYS A 289 -0.04 -5.66 -6.40
C LYS A 289 -1.16 -6.69 -6.59
N VAL A 290 -1.62 -7.32 -5.50
CA VAL A 290 -2.70 -8.31 -5.58
C VAL A 290 -4.00 -7.66 -6.00
N LEU A 291 -4.30 -6.47 -5.46
CA LEU A 291 -5.46 -5.69 -5.87
C LEU A 291 -5.32 -5.20 -7.32
N GLU A 292 -4.12 -4.85 -7.75
CA GLU A 292 -3.83 -4.48 -9.14
C GLU A 292 -4.05 -5.66 -10.10
N TYR A 293 -3.63 -6.87 -9.73
CA TYR A 293 -3.91 -8.07 -10.54
C TYR A 293 -5.42 -8.36 -10.62
N LEU A 294 -6.13 -8.28 -9.50
CA LEU A 294 -7.59 -8.43 -9.50
C LEU A 294 -8.26 -7.37 -10.39
N ALA A 295 -7.82 -6.12 -10.31
CA ALA A 295 -8.33 -5.02 -11.14
C ALA A 295 -8.01 -5.22 -12.64
N ALA A 296 -6.83 -5.76 -12.95
CA ALA A 296 -6.45 -6.13 -14.32
C ALA A 296 -7.19 -7.37 -14.87
N GLY A 297 -8.02 -8.02 -14.06
CA GLY A 297 -8.71 -9.24 -14.45
C GLY A 297 -7.78 -10.46 -14.55
N LEU A 298 -6.63 -10.43 -13.89
CA LEU A 298 -5.71 -11.54 -13.85
C LEU A 298 -6.08 -12.53 -12.75
N PRO A 299 -6.09 -13.85 -13.01
CA PRO A 299 -6.08 -14.84 -11.96
C PRO A 299 -4.80 -14.67 -11.11
N VAL A 300 -4.94 -14.81 -9.80
CA VAL A 300 -3.82 -14.58 -8.86
C VAL A 300 -3.42 -15.88 -8.20
N VAL A 301 -2.12 -16.20 -8.24
CA VAL A 301 -1.51 -17.23 -7.40
C VAL A 301 -0.70 -16.54 -6.30
N ALA A 302 -0.98 -16.84 -5.06
CA ALA A 302 -0.32 -16.18 -3.93
C ALA A 302 -0.05 -17.12 -2.76
N SER A 303 0.96 -16.79 -1.97
CA SER A 303 1.21 -17.48 -0.70
C SER A 303 0.08 -17.23 0.30
N ALA A 304 -0.28 -18.24 1.08
CA ALA A 304 -1.35 -18.17 2.08
C ALA A 304 -0.89 -17.46 3.36
N VAL A 305 -0.52 -16.16 3.24
CA VAL A 305 -0.01 -15.34 4.35
C VAL A 305 -0.84 -14.06 4.54
N GLY A 306 -0.83 -13.53 5.75
CA GLY A 306 -1.46 -12.25 6.11
C GLY A 306 -2.93 -12.16 5.69
N GLN A 307 -3.29 -11.13 4.95
CA GLN A 307 -4.65 -10.89 4.46
C GLN A 307 -5.01 -11.67 3.19
N LEU A 308 -4.04 -12.29 2.51
CA LEU A 308 -4.24 -12.93 1.20
C LEU A 308 -5.31 -14.02 1.20
N PRO A 309 -5.39 -14.91 2.21
CA PRO A 309 -6.46 -15.90 2.25
C PRO A 309 -7.87 -15.28 2.22
N ARG A 310 -8.08 -14.18 2.92
CA ARG A 310 -9.36 -13.47 2.93
C ARG A 310 -9.60 -12.69 1.62
N THR A 311 -8.58 -12.04 1.11
CA THR A 311 -8.66 -11.23 -0.12
C THR A 311 -8.96 -12.09 -1.34
N LEU A 312 -8.31 -13.25 -1.45
CA LEU A 312 -8.37 -14.15 -2.60
C LEU A 312 -9.39 -15.28 -2.46
N GLN A 313 -10.14 -15.37 -1.37
CA GLN A 313 -11.13 -16.43 -1.16
C GLN A 313 -12.11 -16.54 -2.34
N GLY A 314 -12.03 -17.63 -3.08
CA GLY A 314 -12.90 -17.92 -4.24
C GLY A 314 -12.58 -17.12 -5.52
N VAL A 315 -11.52 -16.31 -5.54
CA VAL A 315 -11.11 -15.50 -6.71
C VAL A 315 -9.63 -15.64 -7.07
N GLY A 316 -8.89 -16.51 -6.36
CA GLY A 316 -7.47 -16.76 -6.61
C GLY A 316 -7.06 -18.12 -6.06
N VAL A 317 -5.82 -18.51 -6.30
CA VAL A 317 -5.21 -19.75 -5.86
C VAL A 317 -4.20 -19.45 -4.75
N LEU A 318 -4.31 -20.17 -3.64
CA LEU A 318 -3.42 -20.03 -2.49
C LEU A 318 -2.49 -21.23 -2.39
N VAL A 319 -1.21 -20.97 -2.16
CA VAL A 319 -0.17 -21.98 -1.96
C VAL A 319 0.54 -21.77 -0.61
N PRO A 320 1.17 -22.81 -0.02
CA PRO A 320 2.01 -22.61 1.14
C PRO A 320 3.15 -21.61 0.85
N PRO A 321 3.52 -20.73 1.79
CA PRO A 321 4.68 -19.84 1.63
C PRO A 321 5.98 -20.64 1.61
N GLY A 322 6.98 -20.19 0.81
CA GLY A 322 8.29 -20.83 0.71
C GLY A 322 8.27 -22.23 0.05
N ASP A 323 7.24 -22.52 -0.74
CA ASP A 323 7.10 -23.81 -1.46
C ASP A 323 7.07 -23.56 -2.98
N PRO A 324 8.23 -23.47 -3.65
CA PRO A 324 8.31 -23.30 -5.10
C PRO A 324 7.66 -24.42 -5.90
N ALA A 325 7.60 -25.66 -5.37
CA ALA A 325 6.99 -26.78 -6.07
C ALA A 325 5.47 -26.61 -6.13
N ARG A 326 4.83 -26.25 -5.01
CA ARG A 326 3.40 -25.96 -4.98
C ARG A 326 3.06 -24.70 -5.79
N LEU A 327 3.95 -23.73 -5.80
CA LEU A 327 3.79 -22.53 -6.64
C LEU A 327 3.81 -22.90 -8.14
N ALA A 328 4.77 -23.76 -8.56
CA ALA A 328 4.85 -24.26 -9.92
C ALA A 328 3.60 -25.05 -10.31
N GLU A 329 3.16 -26.01 -9.47
CA GLU A 329 1.95 -26.81 -9.73
C GLU A 329 0.70 -25.93 -9.92
N ALA A 330 0.54 -24.89 -9.10
CA ALA A 330 -0.60 -23.97 -9.19
C ALA A 330 -0.56 -23.13 -10.48
N ILE A 331 0.63 -22.67 -10.87
CA ILE A 331 0.82 -21.92 -12.12
C ILE A 331 0.62 -22.83 -13.33
N ASP A 332 1.19 -24.05 -13.32
CA ASP A 332 1.03 -25.06 -14.38
C ASP A 332 -0.45 -25.37 -14.63
N ALA A 333 -1.23 -25.55 -13.56
CA ALA A 333 -2.67 -25.81 -13.67
C ALA A 333 -3.40 -24.66 -14.37
N LEU A 334 -3.10 -23.41 -14.01
CA LEU A 334 -3.67 -22.24 -14.67
C LEU A 334 -3.13 -22.07 -16.09
N ALA A 335 -1.85 -22.36 -16.35
CA ALA A 335 -1.28 -22.27 -17.68
C ALA A 335 -1.95 -23.21 -18.66
N ALA A 336 -2.36 -24.40 -18.20
CA ALA A 336 -3.03 -25.41 -18.99
C ALA A 336 -4.54 -25.16 -19.20
N ASP A 337 -5.17 -24.27 -18.40
CA ASP A 337 -6.63 -24.08 -18.40
C ASP A 337 -7.00 -22.58 -18.64
N PRO A 338 -7.16 -22.15 -19.90
CA PRO A 338 -7.56 -20.79 -20.23
C PRO A 338 -8.98 -20.43 -19.74
N ASP A 339 -9.89 -21.40 -19.65
CA ASP A 339 -11.25 -21.14 -19.17
C ASP A 339 -11.25 -20.84 -17.66
N GLU A 340 -10.45 -21.56 -16.89
CA GLU A 340 -10.29 -21.28 -15.47
C GLU A 340 -9.58 -19.94 -15.25
N ARG A 341 -8.58 -19.57 -16.07
CA ARG A 341 -7.97 -18.23 -16.02
C ARG A 341 -9.00 -17.14 -16.26
N ALA A 342 -9.79 -17.26 -17.31
CA ALA A 342 -10.86 -16.30 -17.63
C ALA A 342 -11.91 -16.21 -16.52
N ARG A 343 -12.31 -17.34 -15.95
CA ARG A 343 -13.27 -17.42 -14.85
C ARG A 343 -12.75 -16.72 -13.58
N LEU A 344 -11.54 -17.04 -13.14
CA LEU A 344 -10.93 -16.43 -11.95
C LEU A 344 -10.64 -14.94 -12.17
N GLY A 345 -10.16 -14.55 -13.34
CA GLY A 345 -9.92 -13.16 -13.71
C GLY A 345 -11.19 -12.32 -13.63
N ALA A 346 -12.30 -12.82 -14.21
CA ALA A 346 -13.60 -12.14 -14.15
C ALA A 346 -14.14 -12.02 -12.72
N LEU A 347 -13.98 -13.06 -11.89
CA LEU A 347 -14.35 -13.03 -10.47
C LEU A 347 -13.49 -12.04 -9.69
N GLY A 348 -12.18 -12.02 -9.95
CA GLY A 348 -11.23 -11.11 -9.34
C GLY A 348 -11.56 -9.65 -9.65
N ARG A 349 -11.82 -9.33 -10.94
CA ARG A 349 -12.22 -7.99 -11.38
C ARG A 349 -13.49 -7.52 -10.68
N ARG A 350 -14.54 -8.33 -10.64
CA ARG A 350 -15.77 -8.00 -9.90
C ARG A 350 -15.50 -7.75 -8.41
N ARG A 351 -14.66 -8.57 -7.77
CA ARG A 351 -14.25 -8.37 -6.38
C ARG A 351 -13.56 -7.02 -6.18
N ALA A 352 -12.65 -6.64 -7.08
CA ALA A 352 -11.97 -5.34 -7.04
C ALA A 352 -12.97 -4.19 -7.17
N GLU A 353 -13.92 -4.27 -8.11
CA GLU A 353 -14.96 -3.26 -8.33
C GLU A 353 -15.91 -3.12 -7.13
N GLU A 354 -16.34 -4.24 -6.56
CA GLU A 354 -17.29 -4.25 -5.45
C GLU A 354 -16.68 -3.80 -4.12
N ARG A 355 -15.36 -4.00 -3.90
CA ARG A 355 -14.79 -3.90 -2.55
C ARG A 355 -13.51 -3.09 -2.43
N HIS A 356 -12.74 -2.94 -3.51
CA HIS A 356 -11.38 -2.45 -3.43
C HIS A 356 -11.07 -1.19 -4.24
N GLY A 357 -12.07 -0.56 -4.89
CA GLY A 357 -11.87 0.76 -5.50
C GLY A 357 -11.53 1.82 -4.44
N TRP A 358 -10.59 2.71 -4.73
CA TRP A 358 -10.18 3.76 -3.78
C TRP A 358 -11.34 4.66 -3.35
N GLU A 359 -12.27 4.96 -4.26
CA GLU A 359 -13.47 5.74 -3.95
C GLU A 359 -14.30 5.06 -2.86
N ARG A 360 -14.43 3.74 -2.93
CA ARG A 360 -15.16 2.97 -1.92
C ARG A 360 -14.42 2.90 -0.59
N VAL A 361 -13.10 2.75 -0.63
CA VAL A 361 -12.25 2.76 0.57
C VAL A 361 -12.41 4.09 1.30
N VAL A 362 -12.25 5.21 0.60
CA VAL A 362 -12.38 6.56 1.17
C VAL A 362 -13.82 6.83 1.63
N ALA A 363 -14.83 6.43 0.84
CA ALA A 363 -16.24 6.57 1.24
C ALA A 363 -16.53 5.82 2.55
N THR A 364 -16.02 4.57 2.68
CA THR A 364 -16.17 3.78 3.91
C THR A 364 -15.60 4.52 5.13
N VAL A 365 -14.41 5.13 4.98
CA VAL A 365 -13.78 5.93 6.05
C VAL A 365 -14.62 7.16 6.40
N LEU A 366 -15.04 7.93 5.38
CA LEU A 366 -15.80 9.15 5.59
C LEU A 366 -17.19 8.87 6.20
N ASP A 367 -17.87 7.80 5.79
CA ASP A 367 -19.16 7.41 6.34
C ASP A 367 -19.04 7.01 7.82
N ARG A 368 -17.97 6.31 8.19
CA ARG A 368 -17.71 6.00 9.60
C ARG A 368 -17.49 7.26 10.44
N VAL A 369 -16.74 8.23 9.90
CA VAL A 369 -16.52 9.51 10.57
C VAL A 369 -17.83 10.29 10.77
N ARG A 370 -18.82 10.14 9.86
CA ARG A 370 -20.14 10.78 9.95
C ARG A 370 -21.09 10.05 10.89
N GLN A 371 -21.14 8.71 10.84
CA GLN A 371 -22.10 7.89 11.59
C GLN A 371 -22.00 8.05 13.11
N ASP A 372 -20.81 8.31 13.61
CA ASP A 372 -20.61 8.59 15.03
C ASP A 372 -21.21 9.95 15.51
N GLU A 373 -21.83 10.74 14.64
CA GLU A 373 -22.55 11.97 15.02
C GLU A 373 -23.94 11.69 15.60
N GLY A 374 -24.50 10.50 15.39
CA GLY A 374 -25.82 10.10 15.86
C GLY A 374 -25.87 9.49 17.26
N VAL A 375 -24.74 9.33 17.93
CA VAL A 375 -24.64 8.82 19.28
C VAL A 375 -24.00 9.89 20.16
N GLU A 376 -24.80 10.90 20.54
CA GLU A 376 -24.47 11.71 21.71
C GLU A 376 -24.63 10.85 22.97
N PRO A 377 -23.73 11.00 23.96
CA PRO A 377 -23.72 10.21 25.19
C PRO A 377 -24.94 10.50 26.07
#